data_af3f1a547ff620f568027a09e80cce46
#
_entry.id   af3f1a547ff620f568027a09e80cce46
#
_cell.length_a   1.000
_cell.length_b   1.000
_cell.length_c   1.000
_cell.angle_alpha   90.00
_cell.angle_beta   90.00
_cell.angle_gamma   90.00
#
_symmetry.space_group_name_H-M   'P 1'
#
loop_
_entity.id
_entity.type
_entity.pdbx_description
1 polymer ?
#
loop_
_entity_poly.entity_id
_entity_poly.type
_entity_poly.pdbx_seq_one_letter_code
_entity_poly.pdbx_strand_id
1 'polypeptide(L)'
;VFNPHALGNAWFVNEVQYVNNANEEIEALHQVNPAHVAVVDKKFQNEVKASAGADSLSTIVLASYEPNTLKYEVNSPKGGTVVFAEIYYPGWRSFIDGKEVSHGRADYILRAMNVPAGKHVIEFTFDPQSLHVTETIAFIALGILGLAILVAIVLALKKNKK
;
A
#
# COMPACT_ATOMS: atom_id res chain seq x y z
N VAL A 1 9.86 -24.54 10.71
CA VAL A 1 11.29 -24.40 10.36
C VAL A 1 11.61 -22.90 10.39
N PHE A 2 12.56 -22.49 11.23
CA PHE A 2 13.03 -21.10 11.28
C PHE A 2 13.96 -20.84 10.09
N ASN A 3 13.68 -19.76 9.30
CA ASN A 3 14.58 -19.31 8.24
C ASN A 3 15.45 -18.16 8.76
N PRO A 4 16.74 -18.35 9.01
CA PRO A 4 17.63 -17.31 9.52
C PRO A 4 17.95 -16.22 8.48
N HIS A 5 17.60 -16.44 7.20
CA HIS A 5 17.81 -15.49 6.11
C HIS A 5 16.55 -14.69 5.75
N ALA A 6 15.47 -14.81 6.52
CA ALA A 6 14.26 -14.01 6.30
C ALA A 6 14.54 -12.54 6.60
N LEU A 7 14.17 -11.65 5.67
CA LEU A 7 14.40 -10.20 5.79
C LEU A 7 13.40 -9.49 6.71
N GLY A 8 12.41 -10.24 7.22
CA GLY A 8 11.36 -9.68 8.07
C GLY A 8 10.23 -9.01 7.29
N ASN A 9 9.46 -8.17 7.99
CA ASN A 9 8.27 -7.52 7.43
C ASN A 9 8.61 -6.27 6.61
N ALA A 10 9.79 -5.68 6.86
CA ALA A 10 10.33 -4.58 6.09
C ALA A 10 11.83 -4.47 6.34
N TRP A 11 12.56 -3.96 5.37
CA TRP A 11 14.02 -3.76 5.47
C TRP A 11 14.48 -2.57 4.63
N PHE A 12 15.59 -1.99 5.02
CA PHE A 12 16.27 -0.98 4.24
C PHE A 12 17.16 -1.62 3.15
N VAL A 13 17.20 -1.00 2.00
CA VAL A 13 18.13 -1.37 0.92
C VAL A 13 19.23 -0.32 0.74
N ASN A 14 20.38 -0.75 0.23
CA ASN A 14 21.53 0.13 -0.01
C ASN A 14 21.49 0.73 -1.41
N GLU A 15 20.83 0.06 -2.35
CA GLU A 15 20.80 0.42 -3.75
C GLU A 15 19.41 0.19 -4.35
N VAL A 16 19.07 1.00 -5.36
CA VAL A 16 17.89 0.81 -6.20
C VAL A 16 18.33 0.64 -7.64
N GLN A 17 18.08 -0.53 -8.21
CA GLN A 17 18.34 -0.82 -9.62
C GLN A 17 17.05 -0.58 -10.42
N TYR A 18 17.12 0.36 -11.39
CA TYR A 18 15.99 0.65 -12.26
C TYR A 18 16.02 -0.19 -13.52
N VAL A 19 14.87 -0.75 -13.88
CA VAL A 19 14.62 -1.53 -15.11
C VAL A 19 13.47 -0.92 -15.91
N ASN A 20 13.29 -1.33 -17.16
CA ASN A 20 12.32 -0.67 -18.05
C ASN A 20 10.91 -1.28 -17.99
N ASN A 21 10.78 -2.51 -17.51
CA ASN A 21 9.51 -3.23 -17.44
C ASN A 21 9.54 -4.37 -16.44
N ALA A 22 8.38 -4.97 -16.18
CA ALA A 22 8.21 -6.04 -15.20
C ALA A 22 8.99 -7.35 -15.54
N ASN A 23 9.22 -7.64 -16.83
CA ASN A 23 10.00 -8.83 -17.20
C ASN A 23 11.48 -8.65 -16.85
N GLU A 24 12.05 -7.48 -17.14
CA GLU A 24 13.40 -7.13 -16.73
C GLU A 24 13.53 -7.10 -15.20
N GLU A 25 12.47 -6.67 -14.49
CA GLU A 25 12.44 -6.63 -13.03
C GLU A 25 12.58 -8.04 -12.42
N ILE A 26 11.85 -9.02 -12.96
CA ILE A 26 11.92 -10.40 -12.46
C ILE A 26 13.24 -11.06 -12.84
N GLU A 27 13.78 -10.77 -14.02
CA GLU A 27 15.09 -11.29 -14.46
C GLU A 27 16.23 -10.73 -13.59
N ALA A 28 16.19 -9.43 -13.29
CA ALA A 28 17.21 -8.78 -12.46
C ALA A 28 17.20 -9.33 -11.02
N LEU A 29 16.05 -9.72 -10.47
CA LEU A 29 15.96 -10.33 -9.14
C LEU A 29 16.77 -11.61 -8.99
N HIS A 30 16.99 -12.36 -10.06
CA HIS A 30 17.87 -13.56 -10.04
C HIS A 30 19.35 -13.21 -9.90
N GLN A 31 19.73 -11.94 -10.12
CA GLN A 31 21.14 -11.50 -10.17
C GLN A 31 21.54 -10.65 -8.99
N VAL A 32 20.57 -10.18 -8.17
CA VAL A 32 20.81 -9.31 -7.04
C VAL A 32 20.50 -9.99 -5.72
N ASN A 33 21.05 -9.45 -4.63
CA ASN A 33 20.64 -9.85 -3.29
C ASN A 33 19.55 -8.85 -2.80
N PRO A 34 18.28 -9.28 -2.65
CA PRO A 34 17.19 -8.40 -2.25
C PRO A 34 17.35 -7.81 -0.84
N ALA A 35 18.25 -8.34 -0.02
CA ALA A 35 18.61 -7.72 1.26
C ALA A 35 19.34 -6.38 1.09
N HIS A 36 19.91 -6.12 -0.08
CA HIS A 36 20.74 -4.94 -0.31
C HIS A 36 20.28 -4.09 -1.50
N VAL A 37 19.65 -4.71 -2.49
CA VAL A 37 19.26 -4.06 -3.75
C VAL A 37 17.78 -4.27 -3.98
N ALA A 38 17.02 -3.18 -4.13
CA ALA A 38 15.66 -3.21 -4.64
C ALA A 38 15.66 -3.05 -6.16
N VAL A 39 14.96 -3.91 -6.88
CA VAL A 39 14.75 -3.76 -8.33
C VAL A 39 13.42 -3.04 -8.55
N VAL A 40 13.44 -1.96 -9.34
CA VAL A 40 12.28 -1.06 -9.50
C VAL A 40 12.06 -0.77 -10.97
N ASP A 41 10.83 -0.97 -11.45
CA ASP A 41 10.40 -0.50 -12.78
C ASP A 41 10.47 1.04 -12.81
N LYS A 42 11.09 1.60 -13.85
CA LYS A 42 11.26 3.06 -14.04
C LYS A 42 9.98 3.87 -13.90
N LYS A 43 8.82 3.27 -14.12
CA LYS A 43 7.54 3.96 -13.91
C LYS A 43 7.31 4.37 -12.45
N PHE A 44 7.99 3.72 -11.49
CA PHE A 44 7.93 4.01 -10.06
C PHE A 44 9.15 4.80 -9.55
N GLN A 45 10.02 5.29 -10.42
CA GLN A 45 11.26 5.99 -10.03
C GLN A 45 11.02 7.30 -9.26
N ASN A 46 9.83 7.88 -9.38
CA ASN A 46 9.47 9.10 -8.64
C ASN A 46 9.05 8.78 -7.20
N GLU A 47 8.45 7.62 -6.97
CA GLU A 47 7.97 7.13 -5.68
C GLU A 47 9.06 6.39 -4.91
N VAL A 48 9.95 5.69 -5.63
CA VAL A 48 11.06 4.91 -5.05
C VAL A 48 12.38 5.42 -5.62
N LYS A 49 12.98 6.38 -4.94
CA LYS A 49 14.24 7.01 -5.36
C LYS A 49 15.42 6.28 -4.76
N ALA A 50 16.51 6.20 -5.53
CA ALA A 50 17.78 5.78 -4.98
C ALA A 50 18.19 6.70 -3.82
N SER A 51 18.60 6.12 -2.72
CA SER A 51 19.10 6.82 -1.54
C SER A 51 20.54 6.39 -1.23
N ALA A 52 21.21 7.14 -0.37
CA ALA A 52 22.61 6.88 -0.01
C ALA A 52 22.83 5.58 0.80
N GLY A 53 21.85 4.72 0.85
CA GLY A 53 21.84 3.51 1.67
C GLY A 53 21.52 3.79 3.14
N ALA A 54 20.94 2.82 3.80
CA ALA A 54 20.66 2.91 5.21
C ALA A 54 21.94 2.75 6.04
N ASP A 55 21.99 3.46 7.15
CA ASP A 55 23.00 3.25 8.18
C ASP A 55 22.77 1.90 8.87
N SER A 56 23.82 1.25 9.36
CA SER A 56 23.73 0.03 10.17
C SER A 56 22.91 0.21 11.46
N LEU A 57 22.68 1.46 11.87
CA LEU A 57 21.83 1.83 13.00
C LEU A 57 20.37 2.01 12.63
N SER A 58 20.03 1.92 11.34
CA SER A 58 18.64 2.05 10.87
C SER A 58 17.84 0.80 11.24
N THR A 59 16.66 1.04 11.82
CA THR A 59 15.73 -0.02 12.23
C THR A 59 14.33 0.27 11.69
N ILE A 60 13.62 -0.78 11.34
CA ILE A 60 12.20 -0.74 11.03
C ILE A 60 11.52 -1.95 11.64
N VAL A 61 10.42 -1.72 12.33
CA VAL A 61 9.67 -2.76 13.04
C VAL A 61 8.19 -2.63 12.74
N LEU A 62 7.53 -3.73 12.42
CA LEU A 62 6.07 -3.78 12.32
C LEU A 62 5.46 -3.66 13.72
N ALA A 63 4.77 -2.55 13.98
CA ALA A 63 4.15 -2.24 15.26
C ALA A 63 2.71 -2.76 15.37
N SER A 64 1.95 -2.73 14.25
CA SER A 64 0.58 -3.24 14.18
C SER A 64 0.27 -3.80 12.82
N TYR A 65 -0.47 -4.91 12.79
CA TYR A 65 -0.95 -5.59 11.60
C TYR A 65 -2.45 -5.84 11.72
N GLU A 66 -3.24 -5.03 11.03
CA GLU A 66 -4.69 -5.16 10.92
C GLU A 66 -5.08 -5.40 9.45
N PRO A 67 -6.25 -5.97 9.13
CA PRO A 67 -6.60 -6.31 7.75
C PRO A 67 -6.47 -5.16 6.75
N ASN A 68 -6.79 -3.93 7.17
CA ASN A 68 -6.80 -2.75 6.31
C ASN A 68 -5.82 -1.65 6.79
N THR A 69 -5.01 -1.93 7.80
CA THR A 69 -4.06 -0.94 8.35
C THR A 69 -2.79 -1.63 8.85
N LEU A 70 -1.65 -1.14 8.38
CA LEU A 70 -0.33 -1.60 8.82
C LEU A 70 0.42 -0.41 9.38
N LYS A 71 1.09 -0.60 10.53
CA LYS A 71 1.93 0.45 11.13
C LYS A 71 3.34 -0.06 11.37
N TYR A 72 4.31 0.75 10.98
CA TYR A 72 5.72 0.49 11.19
C TYR A 72 6.35 1.65 11.95
N GLU A 73 7.21 1.32 12.89
CA GLU A 73 8.08 2.28 13.56
C GLU A 73 9.46 2.24 12.92
N VAL A 74 9.95 3.40 12.50
CA VAL A 74 11.23 3.57 11.84
C VAL A 74 12.13 4.45 12.69
N ASN A 75 13.40 4.08 12.77
CA ASN A 75 14.44 4.94 13.28
C ASN A 75 15.64 4.84 12.34
N SER A 76 15.94 5.90 11.59
CA SER A 76 17.05 5.93 10.64
C SER A 76 17.78 7.29 10.70
N PRO A 77 19.05 7.33 11.11
CA PRO A 77 19.80 8.57 11.18
C PRO A 77 19.93 9.32 9.84
N LYS A 78 19.90 8.59 8.73
CA LYS A 78 20.08 9.16 7.37
C LYS A 78 18.85 9.06 6.49
N GLY A 79 17.79 8.39 6.97
CA GLY A 79 16.70 7.97 6.11
C GLY A 79 17.12 6.81 5.20
N GLY A 80 16.38 6.57 4.12
CA GLY A 80 16.72 5.52 3.17
C GLY A 80 15.53 5.00 2.38
N THR A 81 15.79 4.05 1.49
CA THR A 81 14.75 3.32 0.77
C THR A 81 14.41 2.06 1.54
N VAL A 82 13.13 1.86 1.80
CA VAL A 82 12.59 0.70 2.51
C VAL A 82 11.75 -0.12 1.56
N VAL A 83 11.96 -1.44 1.60
CA VAL A 83 11.09 -2.44 0.99
C VAL A 83 10.24 -3.08 2.08
N PHE A 84 8.95 -3.25 1.83
CA PHE A 84 7.98 -3.88 2.73
C PHE A 84 7.57 -5.23 2.14
N ALA A 85 7.56 -6.27 2.97
CA ALA A 85 7.14 -7.62 2.59
C ALA A 85 5.61 -7.71 2.39
N GLU A 86 5.06 -6.71 1.70
CA GLU A 86 3.65 -6.53 1.44
C GLU A 86 3.39 -6.33 -0.05
N ILE A 87 2.35 -6.97 -0.58
CA ILE A 87 2.02 -6.88 -1.99
C ILE A 87 1.60 -5.45 -2.36
N TYR A 88 2.22 -4.90 -3.41
CA TYR A 88 1.77 -3.67 -4.04
C TYR A 88 0.43 -3.90 -4.74
N TYR A 89 -0.60 -3.22 -4.26
CA TYR A 89 -1.93 -3.30 -4.84
C TYR A 89 -2.60 -1.93 -4.85
N PRO A 90 -3.32 -1.55 -5.92
CA PRO A 90 -4.06 -0.29 -5.97
C PRO A 90 -5.09 -0.19 -4.84
N GLY A 91 -5.20 1.00 -4.24
CA GLY A 91 -6.10 1.23 -3.10
C GLY A 91 -5.39 1.30 -1.74
N TRP A 92 -4.13 0.89 -1.65
CA TRP A 92 -3.32 1.19 -0.48
C TRP A 92 -2.78 2.62 -0.55
N ARG A 93 -2.96 3.35 0.53
CA ARG A 93 -2.39 4.69 0.75
C ARG A 93 -1.32 4.59 1.83
N SER A 94 -0.29 5.42 1.73
CA SER A 94 0.80 5.44 2.71
C SER A 94 0.97 6.82 3.32
N PHE A 95 1.33 6.82 4.59
CA PHE A 95 1.51 8.03 5.39
C PHE A 95 2.82 7.93 6.17
N ILE A 96 3.51 9.05 6.32
CA ILE A 96 4.62 9.22 7.27
C ILE A 96 4.18 10.29 8.26
N ASP A 97 4.10 9.95 9.55
CA ASP A 97 3.67 10.84 10.63
C ASP A 97 2.31 11.51 10.34
N GLY A 98 1.38 10.76 9.76
CA GLY A 98 0.04 11.22 9.37
C GLY A 98 -0.02 12.04 8.08
N LYS A 99 1.11 12.35 7.45
CA LYS A 99 1.15 13.04 6.15
C LYS A 99 1.19 12.02 5.02
N GLU A 100 0.24 12.13 4.08
CA GLU A 100 0.21 11.24 2.92
C GLU A 100 1.46 11.41 2.05
N VAL A 101 2.04 10.28 1.66
CA VAL A 101 3.20 10.16 0.78
C VAL A 101 2.97 9.05 -0.23
N SER A 102 3.61 9.15 -1.39
CA SER A 102 3.51 8.09 -2.40
C SER A 102 4.45 6.93 -2.06
N HIS A 103 4.04 5.73 -2.40
CA HIS A 103 4.86 4.54 -2.43
C HIS A 103 4.80 3.90 -3.82
N GLY A 104 5.81 3.12 -4.18
CA GLY A 104 5.91 2.42 -5.44
C GLY A 104 6.00 0.92 -5.27
N ARG A 105 6.16 0.23 -6.40
CA ARG A 105 6.43 -1.20 -6.45
C ARG A 105 7.93 -1.43 -6.61
N ALA A 106 8.45 -2.41 -5.89
CA ALA A 106 9.78 -2.95 -6.02
C ALA A 106 9.74 -4.47 -6.01
N ASP A 107 10.79 -5.10 -6.49
CA ASP A 107 10.98 -6.55 -6.46
C ASP A 107 9.77 -7.30 -7.04
N TYR A 108 9.24 -6.76 -8.14
CA TYR A 108 8.12 -7.25 -8.93
C TYR A 108 6.73 -7.12 -8.26
N ILE A 109 6.61 -7.37 -6.95
CA ILE A 109 5.32 -7.39 -6.25
C ILE A 109 5.30 -6.62 -4.93
N LEU A 110 6.44 -6.21 -4.39
CA LEU A 110 6.52 -5.63 -3.06
C LEU A 110 6.30 -4.11 -3.08
N ARG A 111 5.93 -3.54 -1.94
CA ARG A 111 5.87 -2.09 -1.76
C ARG A 111 7.22 -1.54 -1.38
N ALA A 112 7.54 -0.36 -1.86
CA ALA A 112 8.73 0.36 -1.43
C ALA A 112 8.47 1.86 -1.39
N MET A 113 9.19 2.57 -0.51
CA MET A 113 9.14 4.02 -0.40
C MET A 113 10.42 4.58 0.22
N ASN A 114 10.64 5.87 0.03
CA ASN A 114 11.69 6.58 0.72
C ASN A 114 11.21 7.09 2.08
N VAL A 115 12.04 6.92 3.08
CA VAL A 115 11.80 7.38 4.45
C VAL A 115 12.82 8.46 4.80
N PRO A 116 12.41 9.61 5.37
CA PRO A 116 13.32 10.66 5.79
C PRO A 116 14.18 10.23 6.98
N ALA A 117 15.22 11.04 7.29
CA ALA A 117 16.04 10.84 8.45
C ALA A 117 15.27 11.16 9.73
N GLY A 118 15.44 10.33 10.75
CA GLY A 118 14.82 10.50 12.06
C GLY A 118 14.02 9.29 12.52
N LYS A 119 13.15 9.54 13.51
CA LYS A 119 12.16 8.59 14.00
C LYS A 119 10.82 8.94 13.38
N HIS A 120 10.19 7.98 12.74
CA HIS A 120 8.93 8.16 12.03
C HIS A 120 7.99 6.98 12.26
N VAL A 121 6.69 7.24 12.12
CA VAL A 121 5.65 6.20 12.02
C VAL A 121 5.17 6.16 10.59
N ILE A 122 5.29 5.00 9.96
CA ILE A 122 4.75 4.74 8.63
C ILE A 122 3.44 3.98 8.81
N GLU A 123 2.40 4.47 8.15
CA GLU A 123 1.09 3.82 8.15
C GLU A 123 0.66 3.53 6.70
N PHE A 124 0.21 2.31 6.46
CA PHE A 124 -0.49 1.95 5.24
C PHE A 124 -1.95 1.71 5.56
N THR A 125 -2.86 2.30 4.78
CA THR A 125 -4.31 2.10 4.92
C THR A 125 -4.89 1.67 3.59
N PHE A 126 -5.68 0.60 3.59
CA PHE A 126 -6.40 0.14 2.41
C PHE A 126 -7.73 0.87 2.30
N ASP A 127 -7.82 1.78 1.34
CA ASP A 127 -8.98 2.65 1.11
C ASP A 127 -9.22 2.82 -0.41
N PRO A 128 -9.66 1.77 -1.11
CA PRO A 128 -9.86 1.82 -2.54
C PRO A 128 -11.09 2.66 -2.89
N GLN A 129 -10.88 3.70 -3.68
CA GLN A 129 -11.93 4.62 -4.12
C GLN A 129 -13.11 3.91 -4.81
N SER A 130 -12.86 2.77 -5.45
CA SER A 130 -13.88 1.94 -6.08
C SER A 130 -14.95 1.43 -5.10
N LEU A 131 -14.60 1.16 -3.84
CA LEU A 131 -15.56 0.75 -2.81
C LEU A 131 -16.54 1.88 -2.51
N HIS A 132 -16.06 3.09 -2.28
CA HIS A 132 -16.91 4.25 -1.99
C HIS A 132 -17.91 4.55 -3.12
N VAL A 133 -17.46 4.44 -4.38
CA VAL A 133 -18.35 4.61 -5.54
C VAL A 133 -19.41 3.52 -5.58
N THR A 134 -19.01 2.26 -5.38
CA THR A 134 -19.94 1.11 -5.42
C THR A 134 -20.96 1.18 -4.28
N GLU A 135 -20.54 1.50 -3.07
CA GLU A 135 -21.42 1.69 -1.92
C GLU A 135 -22.42 2.83 -2.17
N THR A 136 -21.96 3.95 -2.70
CA THR A 136 -22.84 5.09 -3.02
C THR A 136 -23.91 4.69 -4.04
N ILE A 137 -23.56 3.98 -5.10
CA ILE A 137 -24.50 3.48 -6.11
C ILE A 137 -25.50 2.51 -5.46
N ALA A 138 -25.03 1.61 -4.60
CA ALA A 138 -25.90 0.65 -3.91
C ALA A 138 -26.91 1.33 -3.00
N PHE A 139 -26.51 2.35 -2.23
CA PHE A 139 -27.42 3.11 -1.37
C PHE A 139 -28.45 3.91 -2.18
N ILE A 140 -28.06 4.50 -3.30
CA ILE A 140 -29.00 5.20 -4.20
C ILE A 140 -30.04 4.19 -4.76
N ALA A 141 -29.59 3.02 -5.24
CA ALA A 141 -30.48 1.99 -5.77
C ALA A 141 -31.46 1.47 -4.70
N LEU A 142 -31.00 1.25 -3.48
CA LEU A 142 -31.84 0.88 -2.34
C LEU A 142 -32.87 1.95 -2.00
N GLY A 143 -32.49 3.22 -2.05
CA GLY A 143 -33.41 4.36 -1.84
C GLY A 143 -34.52 4.41 -2.90
N ILE A 144 -34.18 4.23 -4.17
CA ILE A 144 -35.15 4.18 -5.27
C ILE A 144 -36.10 3.00 -5.11
N LEU A 145 -35.59 1.82 -4.78
CA LEU A 145 -36.40 0.62 -4.55
C LEU A 145 -37.36 0.83 -3.37
N GLY A 146 -36.89 1.36 -2.26
CA GLY A 146 -37.72 1.69 -1.10
C GLY A 146 -38.86 2.65 -1.44
N LEU A 147 -38.56 3.71 -2.21
CA LEU A 147 -39.57 4.66 -2.67
C LEU A 147 -40.61 3.98 -3.58
N ALA A 148 -40.17 3.16 -4.51
CA ALA A 148 -41.07 2.42 -5.41
C ALA A 148 -42.02 1.50 -4.64
N ILE A 149 -41.54 0.78 -3.64
CA ILE A 149 -42.35 -0.07 -2.76
C ILE A 149 -43.40 0.78 -1.99
N LEU A 150 -42.94 1.91 -1.43
CA LEU A 150 -43.84 2.81 -0.68
C LEU A 150 -44.97 3.38 -1.56
N VAL A 151 -44.65 3.78 -2.78
CA VAL A 151 -45.64 4.22 -3.78
C VAL A 151 -46.62 3.09 -4.12
N ALA A 152 -46.11 1.88 -4.35
CA ALA A 152 -46.96 0.71 -4.64
C ALA A 152 -47.95 0.42 -3.50
N ILE A 153 -47.50 0.47 -2.23
CA ILE A 153 -48.34 0.30 -1.06
C ILE A 153 -49.45 1.37 -0.99
N VAL A 154 -49.07 2.64 -1.18
CA VAL A 154 -50.03 3.75 -1.15
C VAL A 154 -51.10 3.60 -2.23
N LEU A 155 -50.71 3.21 -3.45
CA LEU A 155 -51.65 2.97 -4.56
C LEU A 155 -52.57 1.79 -4.28
N ALA A 156 -52.03 0.70 -3.72
CA ALA A 156 -52.85 -0.50 -3.33
C ALA A 156 -53.88 -0.14 -2.26
N LEU A 157 -53.50 0.62 -1.23
CA LEU A 157 -54.41 1.07 -0.17
C LEU A 157 -55.49 2.02 -0.67
N LYS A 158 -55.19 2.90 -1.64
CA LYS A 158 -56.18 3.76 -2.28
C LYS A 158 -57.19 2.98 -3.12
N LYS A 159 -56.76 1.90 -3.80
CA LYS A 159 -57.63 1.05 -4.61
C LYS A 159 -58.60 0.27 -3.75
N ASN A 160 -58.22 -0.18 -2.56
CA ASN A 160 -59.10 -0.93 -1.64
C ASN A 160 -60.12 -0.06 -0.87
N LYS A 161 -60.00 1.29 -0.96
CA LYS A 161 -60.97 2.22 -0.35
C LYS A 161 -62.08 2.67 -1.30
N LYS A 162 -62.09 2.24 -2.54
CA LYS A 162 -63.16 2.43 -3.53
C LYS A 162 -63.97 1.13 -3.69
#